data_e911cf532a09af88b58a6b5dfca5a8f0
#
_entry.id   e911cf532a09af88b58a6b5dfca5a8f0
#
_cell.length_a   1.000
_cell.length_b   1.000
_cell.length_c   1.000
_cell.angle_alpha   90.00
_cell.angle_beta   90.00
_cell.angle_gamma   90.00
#
_symmetry.space_group_name_H-M   'P 1'
#
loop_
_entity.id
_entity.type
_entity.pdbx_description
1 polymer ?
#
loop_
_entity_poly.entity_id
_entity_poly.type
_entity_poly.pdbx_seq_one_letter_code
_entity_poly.pdbx_strand_id
1 'polypeptide(L)'
;MEKTKKSCRSNNSSSNDFFKKVKIYIFSLIGIIIFFIPIKINNELETIIYHISYFLENEASSIIEISLIFFIVLSIFKNILNIDKNNVNKIEICCKSFSLVILVSIFVGKEDLFFINDNLVFILKDLMLDLSITLPIASLFMPFLLEYGLVEITEAYTNRIMKKIFKVSGKVFLNFLVYILVNNVCGVFVTYKLYKDGKLRRRETAITILNFSVLSLSLTDDLCNKINIITIKFFIMEIIILIICNFIISRIYPLKKKKQSYYFKSNHKNVNCKRNKINTAIKRYYENKSNKKLLSLSLSYLNEVIYILMDLIPTIIFIFFIVNIIYNIPFIMESINNLTNIFVSAFNLPNSNLISNIINLNLFSSILAIESMPQNSYYIIKLIIGIFIALQCINFCLLIPFIKGSIIELTIGEILIVAFERLCIITFICFITYNFYCAI
;
A
#
# COMPACT_ATOMS: atom_id res chain seq x y z
N MET A 1 43.19 -8.51 -43.99
CA MET A 1 42.95 -7.43 -43.04
C MET A 1 41.47 -7.23 -42.62
N GLU A 2 40.50 -7.67 -43.42
CA GLU A 2 39.06 -7.53 -43.03
C GLU A 2 38.54 -8.60 -42.04
N LYS A 3 39.11 -9.81 -41.99
CA LYS A 3 38.72 -10.89 -41.05
C LYS A 3 39.10 -10.54 -39.59
N THR A 4 40.17 -9.82 -39.35
CA THR A 4 40.63 -9.42 -38.01
C THR A 4 39.82 -8.27 -37.43
N LYS A 5 39.27 -7.36 -38.25
CA LYS A 5 38.36 -6.28 -37.81
C LYS A 5 36.96 -6.79 -37.41
N LYS A 6 36.47 -7.92 -38.00
CA LYS A 6 35.19 -8.53 -37.62
C LYS A 6 35.28 -9.30 -36.30
N SER A 7 36.42 -9.93 -35.98
CA SER A 7 36.60 -10.64 -34.71
C SER A 7 36.74 -9.69 -33.50
N CYS A 8 37.45 -8.57 -33.66
CA CYS A 8 37.52 -7.55 -32.60
C CYS A 8 36.20 -6.82 -32.35
N ARG A 9 35.34 -6.62 -33.37
CA ARG A 9 34.00 -6.05 -33.17
C ARG A 9 33.03 -7.03 -32.50
N SER A 10 33.14 -8.31 -32.71
CA SER A 10 32.30 -9.33 -32.06
C SER A 10 32.68 -9.53 -30.60
N ASN A 11 33.97 -9.45 -30.22
CA ASN A 11 34.42 -9.56 -28.83
C ASN A 11 34.06 -8.31 -27.99
N ASN A 12 34.14 -7.12 -28.57
CA ASN A 12 33.72 -5.90 -27.85
C ASN A 12 32.21 -5.79 -27.68
N SER A 13 31.38 -6.37 -28.55
CA SER A 13 29.94 -6.43 -28.36
C SER A 13 29.52 -7.44 -27.28
N SER A 14 30.21 -8.58 -27.17
CA SER A 14 29.93 -9.60 -26.15
C SER A 14 30.36 -9.16 -24.75
N SER A 15 31.50 -8.49 -24.60
CA SER A 15 31.93 -7.94 -23.30
C SER A 15 31.04 -6.81 -22.82
N ASN A 16 30.65 -5.89 -23.69
CA ASN A 16 29.72 -4.81 -23.38
C ASN A 16 28.32 -5.33 -22.98
N ASP A 17 27.85 -6.40 -23.60
CA ASP A 17 26.57 -7.04 -23.26
C ASP A 17 26.66 -7.80 -21.93
N PHE A 18 27.82 -8.36 -21.60
CA PHE A 18 28.07 -8.99 -20.31
C PHE A 18 28.05 -7.96 -19.17
N PHE A 19 28.81 -6.88 -19.27
CA PHE A 19 28.83 -5.80 -18.26
C PHE A 19 27.45 -5.17 -18.06
N LYS A 20 26.68 -4.99 -19.11
CA LYS A 20 25.31 -4.51 -19.04
C LYS A 20 24.41 -5.44 -18.24
N LYS A 21 24.48 -6.76 -18.50
CA LYS A 21 23.70 -7.76 -17.74
C LYS A 21 24.09 -7.80 -16.27
N VAL A 22 25.39 -7.78 -15.96
CA VAL A 22 25.92 -7.75 -14.58
C VAL A 22 25.35 -6.53 -13.83
N LYS A 23 25.33 -5.37 -14.46
CA LYS A 23 24.76 -4.16 -13.86
C LYS A 23 23.27 -4.33 -13.50
N ILE A 24 22.45 -4.93 -14.36
CA ILE A 24 21.04 -5.23 -14.07
C ILE A 24 20.93 -6.10 -12.83
N TYR A 25 21.69 -7.21 -12.77
CA TYR A 25 21.62 -8.14 -11.65
C TYR A 25 22.05 -7.49 -10.33
N ILE A 26 23.14 -6.70 -10.32
CA ILE A 26 23.61 -6.03 -9.11
C ILE A 26 22.56 -5.04 -8.58
N PHE A 27 22.04 -4.15 -9.44
CA PHE A 27 21.04 -3.16 -9.00
C PHE A 27 19.71 -3.81 -8.60
N SER A 28 19.29 -4.87 -9.30
CA SER A 28 18.11 -5.65 -8.92
C SER A 28 18.30 -6.35 -7.57
N LEU A 29 19.49 -6.88 -7.31
CA LEU A 29 19.81 -7.53 -6.04
C LEU A 29 19.81 -6.53 -4.87
N ILE A 30 20.37 -5.35 -5.07
CA ILE A 30 20.31 -4.26 -4.09
C ILE A 30 18.84 -3.91 -3.78
N GLY A 31 17.99 -3.78 -4.81
CA GLY A 31 16.57 -3.52 -4.61
C GLY A 31 15.87 -4.63 -3.81
N ILE A 32 16.17 -5.90 -4.10
CA ILE A 32 15.62 -7.04 -3.37
C ILE A 32 16.06 -7.02 -1.90
N ILE A 33 17.34 -6.74 -1.63
CA ILE A 33 17.87 -6.70 -0.26
C ILE A 33 17.18 -5.60 0.54
N ILE A 34 17.07 -4.39 -0.01
CA ILE A 34 16.52 -3.24 0.70
C ILE A 34 15.01 -3.40 1.00
N PHE A 35 14.25 -3.94 0.04
CA PHE A 35 12.78 -3.98 0.16
C PHE A 35 12.22 -5.28 0.72
N PHE A 36 12.91 -6.43 0.50
CA PHE A 36 12.29 -7.73 0.73
C PHE A 36 13.01 -8.64 1.72
N ILE A 37 14.24 -8.28 2.15
CA ILE A 37 14.94 -9.09 3.15
C ILE A 37 14.70 -8.47 4.53
N PRO A 38 13.90 -9.13 5.40
CA PRO A 38 13.75 -8.68 6.78
C PRO A 38 15.03 -8.98 7.54
N ILE A 39 15.47 -8.02 8.35
CA ILE A 39 16.62 -8.11 9.23
C ILE A 39 16.13 -7.94 10.66
N LYS A 40 16.64 -8.75 11.57
CA LYS A 40 16.29 -8.64 12.99
C LYS A 40 17.23 -7.64 13.67
N ILE A 41 16.70 -6.47 14.06
CA ILE A 41 17.39 -5.45 14.87
C ILE A 41 16.49 -5.16 16.08
N ASN A 42 17.06 -5.09 17.27
CA ASN A 42 16.34 -4.82 18.53
C ASN A 42 15.10 -5.71 18.78
N ASN A 43 15.17 -6.98 18.38
CA ASN A 43 14.08 -7.96 18.43
C ASN A 43 12.94 -7.76 17.43
N GLU A 44 12.97 -6.74 16.59
CA GLU A 44 12.00 -6.51 15.51
C GLU A 44 12.52 -7.10 14.19
N LEU A 45 11.69 -7.92 13.53
CA LEU A 45 12.01 -8.58 12.27
C LEU A 45 11.41 -7.75 11.11
N GLU A 46 12.18 -6.77 10.59
CA GLU A 46 11.69 -5.77 9.67
C GLU A 46 12.62 -5.53 8.48
N THR A 47 12.07 -4.88 7.43
CA THR A 47 12.86 -4.50 6.25
C THR A 47 13.84 -3.38 6.56
N ILE A 48 14.90 -3.26 5.74
CA ILE A 48 15.89 -2.19 5.89
C ILE A 48 15.25 -0.81 5.84
N ILE A 49 14.23 -0.62 5.00
CA ILE A 49 13.49 0.65 4.89
C ILE A 49 12.84 1.00 6.23
N TYR A 50 12.20 0.04 6.87
CA TYR A 50 11.56 0.24 8.18
C TYR A 50 12.59 0.66 9.24
N HIS A 51 13.69 -0.06 9.36
CA HIS A 51 14.73 0.27 10.33
C HIS A 51 15.34 1.67 10.13
N ILE A 52 15.53 2.10 8.87
CA ILE A 52 15.99 3.46 8.57
C ILE A 52 14.92 4.48 8.97
N SER A 53 13.65 4.20 8.68
CA SER A 53 12.53 5.09 9.02
C SER A 53 12.39 5.24 10.53
N TYR A 54 12.41 4.15 11.27
CA TYR A 54 12.32 4.10 12.72
C TYR A 54 13.50 4.83 13.41
N PHE A 55 14.71 4.65 12.89
CA PHE A 55 15.87 5.39 13.38
C PHE A 55 15.68 6.91 13.20
N LEU A 56 15.24 7.36 12.04
CA LEU A 56 15.01 8.79 11.79
C LEU A 56 13.84 9.34 12.62
N GLU A 57 12.80 8.56 12.85
CA GLU A 57 11.68 8.94 13.70
C GLU A 57 12.13 9.22 15.12
N ASN A 58 12.95 8.34 15.70
CA ASN A 58 13.45 8.49 17.07
C ASN A 58 14.44 9.67 17.23
N GLU A 59 15.33 9.86 16.25
CA GLU A 59 16.38 10.88 16.36
C GLU A 59 15.93 12.28 15.88
N ALA A 60 14.92 12.34 15.02
CA ALA A 60 14.53 13.57 14.34
C ALA A 60 13.03 13.89 14.40
N SER A 61 12.30 13.36 15.37
CA SER A 61 10.85 13.53 15.50
C SER A 61 10.39 14.99 15.39
N SER A 62 11.03 15.93 16.10
CA SER A 62 10.70 17.37 16.06
C SER A 62 10.92 17.97 14.66
N ILE A 63 11.94 17.55 13.92
CA ILE A 63 12.19 18.03 12.55
C ILE A 63 11.08 17.52 11.62
N ILE A 64 10.63 16.30 11.84
CA ILE A 64 9.59 15.66 11.04
C ILE A 64 8.24 16.34 11.30
N GLU A 65 7.90 16.64 12.56
CA GLU A 65 6.70 17.41 12.92
C GLU A 65 6.67 18.78 12.23
N ILE A 66 7.80 19.50 12.24
CA ILE A 66 7.93 20.78 11.52
C ILE A 66 7.77 20.56 10.00
N SER A 67 8.31 19.48 9.46
CA SER A 67 8.18 19.17 8.03
C SER A 67 6.73 18.90 7.61
N LEU A 68 5.91 18.29 8.47
CA LEU A 68 4.48 18.08 8.24
C LEU A 68 3.73 19.41 8.12
N ILE A 69 3.98 20.35 9.05
CA ILE A 69 3.41 21.70 8.98
C ILE A 69 3.82 22.38 7.67
N PHE A 70 5.11 22.28 7.31
CA PHE A 70 5.65 22.85 6.10
C PHE A 70 4.98 22.29 4.82
N PHE A 71 4.74 20.98 4.75
CA PHE A 71 4.01 20.37 3.64
C PHE A 71 2.59 20.92 3.48
N ILE A 72 1.86 21.10 4.58
CA ILE A 72 0.50 21.68 4.54
C ILE A 72 0.54 23.12 4.06
N VAL A 73 1.46 23.93 4.59
CA VAL A 73 1.64 25.33 4.18
C VAL A 73 1.97 25.43 2.70
N LEU A 74 2.90 24.60 2.20
CA LEU A 74 3.22 24.54 0.77
C LEU A 74 2.02 24.13 -0.07
N SER A 75 1.20 23.19 0.39
CA SER A 75 -0.02 22.76 -0.30
C SER A 75 -1.04 23.87 -0.42
N ILE A 76 -1.25 24.64 0.67
CA ILE A 76 -2.14 25.82 0.68
C ILE A 76 -1.62 26.87 -0.31
N PHE A 77 -0.31 27.17 -0.24
CA PHE A 77 0.32 28.17 -1.10
C PHE A 77 0.21 27.81 -2.59
N LYS A 78 0.44 26.53 -2.93
CA LYS A 78 0.25 25.98 -4.27
C LYS A 78 -1.18 26.19 -4.78
N ASN A 79 -2.17 25.96 -3.92
CA ASN A 79 -3.57 26.16 -4.30
C ASN A 79 -3.91 27.66 -4.47
N ILE A 80 -3.38 28.55 -3.62
CA ILE A 80 -3.55 29.99 -3.74
C ILE A 80 -2.95 30.52 -5.02
N LEU A 81 -1.74 30.10 -5.38
CA LEU A 81 -1.08 30.50 -6.64
C LEU A 81 -1.81 30.01 -7.90
N ASN A 82 -2.61 28.94 -7.79
CA ASN A 82 -3.40 28.42 -8.91
C ASN A 82 -4.81 29.05 -9.02
N ILE A 83 -5.18 29.99 -8.14
CA ILE A 83 -6.49 30.66 -8.15
C ILE A 83 -6.76 31.35 -9.49
N ASP A 84 -5.74 31.91 -10.12
CA ASP A 84 -5.86 32.61 -11.42
C ASP A 84 -6.21 31.68 -12.60
N LYS A 85 -6.14 30.36 -12.42
CA LYS A 85 -6.43 29.35 -13.45
C LYS A 85 -7.89 28.81 -13.43
N ASN A 86 -8.82 29.50 -12.78
CA ASN A 86 -10.27 29.18 -12.71
C ASN A 86 -10.65 27.76 -12.24
N ASN A 87 -9.73 26.99 -11.65
CA ASN A 87 -9.99 25.60 -11.27
C ASN A 87 -9.77 25.29 -9.78
N VAL A 88 -9.65 26.32 -8.91
CA VAL A 88 -9.39 26.07 -7.50
C VAL A 88 -10.69 26.04 -6.71
N ASN A 89 -11.00 24.88 -6.15
CA ASN A 89 -12.10 24.74 -5.19
C ASN A 89 -11.76 25.47 -3.89
N LYS A 90 -12.44 26.61 -3.63
CA LYS A 90 -12.32 27.34 -2.36
C LYS A 90 -12.50 26.42 -1.15
N ILE A 91 -13.38 25.41 -1.28
CA ILE A 91 -13.62 24.38 -0.28
C ILE A 91 -12.33 23.61 0.06
N GLU A 92 -11.53 23.28 -0.96
CA GLU A 92 -10.27 22.55 -0.74
C GLU A 92 -9.25 23.36 0.06
N ILE A 93 -9.14 24.65 -0.21
CA ILE A 93 -8.28 25.55 0.57
C ILE A 93 -8.77 25.62 2.01
N CYS A 94 -10.07 25.78 2.25
CA CYS A 94 -10.64 25.78 3.59
C CYS A 94 -10.36 24.47 4.34
N CYS A 95 -10.53 23.32 3.70
CA CYS A 95 -10.22 22.01 4.30
C CYS A 95 -8.74 21.89 4.67
N LYS A 96 -7.82 22.31 3.79
CA LYS A 96 -6.38 22.28 4.05
C LYS A 96 -5.97 23.27 5.17
N SER A 97 -6.56 24.45 5.21
CA SER A 97 -6.31 25.43 6.26
C SER A 97 -6.81 24.91 7.63
N PHE A 98 -7.97 24.27 7.65
CA PHE A 98 -8.50 23.65 8.85
C PHE A 98 -7.63 22.48 9.33
N SER A 99 -7.11 21.66 8.41
CA SER A 99 -6.16 20.59 8.75
C SER A 99 -4.88 21.12 9.39
N LEU A 100 -4.40 22.29 8.96
CA LEU A 100 -3.24 22.94 9.56
C LEU A 100 -3.53 23.34 11.03
N VAL A 101 -4.71 23.91 11.29
CA VAL A 101 -5.10 24.29 12.65
C VAL A 101 -5.20 23.07 13.55
N ILE A 102 -5.79 21.97 13.07
CA ILE A 102 -5.86 20.69 13.80
C ILE A 102 -4.45 20.18 14.13
N LEU A 103 -3.57 20.10 13.14
CA LEU A 103 -2.22 19.56 13.34
C LEU A 103 -1.43 20.38 14.35
N VAL A 104 -1.49 21.71 14.24
CA VAL A 104 -0.84 22.62 15.19
C VAL A 104 -1.41 22.44 16.61
N SER A 105 -2.73 22.30 16.76
CA SER A 105 -3.35 22.07 18.09
C SER A 105 -2.87 20.76 18.72
N ILE A 106 -2.69 19.71 17.94
CA ILE A 106 -2.18 18.41 18.40
C ILE A 106 -0.71 18.54 18.85
N PHE A 107 0.15 19.24 18.10
CA PHE A 107 1.56 19.41 18.49
C PHE A 107 1.76 20.32 19.69
N VAL A 108 0.83 21.27 19.92
CA VAL A 108 0.85 22.16 21.10
C VAL A 108 0.22 21.47 22.33
N GLY A 109 -0.34 20.27 22.21
CA GLY A 109 -1.02 19.57 23.31
C GLY A 109 -2.36 20.21 23.71
N LYS A 110 -3.09 20.75 22.73
CA LYS A 110 -4.43 21.36 22.91
C LYS A 110 -5.47 20.63 22.06
N GLU A 111 -5.37 19.31 21.98
CA GLU A 111 -6.28 18.42 21.26
C GLU A 111 -7.72 18.49 21.76
N ASP A 112 -7.93 18.83 23.05
CA ASP A 112 -9.26 19.00 23.67
C ASP A 112 -10.13 20.02 22.94
N LEU A 113 -9.52 21.03 22.28
CA LEU A 113 -10.24 22.03 21.50
C LEU A 113 -11.10 21.45 20.39
N PHE A 114 -10.75 20.27 19.89
CA PHE A 114 -11.44 19.61 18.80
C PHE A 114 -12.12 18.30 19.24
N PHE A 115 -12.23 18.04 20.55
CA PHE A 115 -12.79 16.79 21.10
C PHE A 115 -12.11 15.54 20.52
N ILE A 116 -10.79 15.61 20.29
CA ILE A 116 -10.02 14.50 19.75
C ILE A 116 -9.55 13.65 20.92
N ASN A 117 -9.86 12.35 20.90
CA ASN A 117 -9.44 11.42 21.94
C ASN A 117 -7.92 11.16 21.84
N ASP A 118 -7.23 11.02 22.96
CA ASP A 118 -5.77 10.76 23.04
C ASP A 118 -5.33 9.58 22.16
N ASN A 119 -6.10 8.51 22.13
CA ASN A 119 -5.82 7.35 21.28
C ASN A 119 -5.82 7.70 19.79
N LEU A 120 -6.75 8.56 19.36
CA LEU A 120 -6.83 9.00 17.97
C LEU A 120 -5.72 10.00 17.63
N VAL A 121 -5.29 10.82 18.58
CA VAL A 121 -4.12 11.69 18.44
C VAL A 121 -2.86 10.89 18.21
N PHE A 122 -2.64 9.85 19.05
CA PHE A 122 -1.50 8.95 18.92
C PHE A 122 -1.43 8.31 17.53
N ILE A 123 -2.55 7.76 17.07
CA ILE A 123 -2.62 7.09 15.77
C ILE A 123 -2.42 8.07 14.61
N LEU A 124 -2.96 9.27 14.71
CA LEU A 124 -2.75 10.28 13.67
C LEU A 124 -1.29 10.71 13.61
N LYS A 125 -0.63 10.90 14.76
CA LYS A 125 0.81 11.20 14.83
C LYS A 125 1.62 10.08 14.19
N ASP A 126 1.42 8.86 14.61
CA ASP A 126 2.12 7.67 14.11
C ASP A 126 1.94 7.50 12.60
N LEU A 127 0.70 7.57 12.11
CA LEU A 127 0.40 7.47 10.68
C LEU A 127 1.02 8.62 9.87
N MET A 128 1.05 9.84 10.40
CA MET A 128 1.66 10.98 9.72
C MET A 128 3.19 10.89 9.69
N LEU A 129 3.80 10.44 10.78
CA LEU A 129 5.23 10.20 10.87
C LEU A 129 5.65 9.10 9.89
N ASP A 130 4.97 7.95 9.90
CA ASP A 130 5.26 6.85 8.95
C ASP A 130 5.15 7.33 7.50
N LEU A 131 4.11 8.06 7.13
CA LEU A 131 3.95 8.58 5.78
C LEU A 131 5.05 9.56 5.37
N SER A 132 5.41 10.49 6.27
CA SER A 132 6.37 11.55 5.97
C SER A 132 7.81 11.08 5.94
N ILE A 133 8.13 9.93 6.52
CA ILE A 133 9.47 9.35 6.58
C ILE A 133 9.59 8.16 5.63
N THR A 134 8.74 7.14 5.83
CA THR A 134 8.88 5.85 5.14
C THR A 134 8.70 6.00 3.63
N LEU A 135 7.72 6.79 3.18
CA LEU A 135 7.46 6.95 1.75
C LEU A 135 8.56 7.71 1.00
N PRO A 136 9.12 8.85 1.50
CA PRO A 136 10.28 9.48 0.90
C PRO A 136 11.51 8.58 0.87
N ILE A 137 11.84 7.88 1.96
CA ILE A 137 12.97 6.95 2.01
C ILE A 137 12.78 5.84 0.99
N ALA A 138 11.63 5.16 0.99
CA ALA A 138 11.33 4.13 0.03
C ALA A 138 11.45 4.65 -1.40
N SER A 139 11.00 5.88 -1.68
CA SER A 139 11.06 6.48 -3.00
C SER A 139 12.47 6.67 -3.55
N LEU A 140 13.44 6.98 -2.68
CA LEU A 140 14.86 7.10 -3.06
C LEU A 140 15.42 5.75 -3.57
N PHE A 141 14.97 4.65 -3.01
CA PHE A 141 15.42 3.31 -3.37
C PHE A 141 14.53 2.61 -4.43
N MET A 142 13.31 3.10 -4.68
CA MET A 142 12.40 2.51 -5.68
C MET A 142 12.97 2.37 -7.09
N PRO A 143 13.86 3.24 -7.61
CA PRO A 143 14.48 3.02 -8.90
C PRO A 143 15.18 1.66 -9.02
N PHE A 144 15.75 1.13 -7.93
CA PHE A 144 16.38 -0.19 -7.93
C PHE A 144 15.37 -1.32 -8.22
N LEU A 145 14.11 -1.15 -7.81
CA LEU A 145 13.04 -2.10 -8.11
C LEU A 145 12.44 -1.90 -9.51
N LEU A 146 12.19 -0.65 -9.92
CA LEU A 146 11.30 -0.36 -11.03
C LEU A 146 12.03 -0.04 -12.34
N GLU A 147 13.31 0.43 -12.26
CA GLU A 147 14.03 1.00 -13.41
C GLU A 147 15.22 0.15 -13.89
N TYR A 148 15.59 -0.91 -13.17
CA TYR A 148 16.75 -1.75 -13.51
C TYR A 148 16.41 -3.14 -14.01
N GLY A 149 15.19 -3.33 -14.53
CA GLY A 149 14.79 -4.54 -15.25
C GLY A 149 14.23 -5.65 -14.36
N LEU A 150 14.13 -5.44 -13.05
CA LEU A 150 13.56 -6.43 -12.11
C LEU A 150 12.08 -6.69 -12.42
N VAL A 151 11.32 -5.64 -12.81
CA VAL A 151 9.90 -5.76 -13.20
C VAL A 151 9.74 -6.66 -14.42
N GLU A 152 10.59 -6.49 -15.44
CA GLU A 152 10.55 -7.29 -16.67
C GLU A 152 10.96 -8.73 -16.44
N ILE A 153 11.95 -8.96 -15.55
CA ILE A 153 12.40 -10.30 -15.19
C ILE A 153 11.30 -11.02 -14.41
N THR A 154 10.74 -10.41 -13.39
CA THR A 154 9.65 -11.00 -12.59
C THR A 154 8.40 -11.22 -13.42
N GLU A 155 8.04 -10.29 -14.32
CA GLU A 155 6.94 -10.48 -15.27
C GLU A 155 7.14 -11.76 -16.09
N ALA A 156 8.34 -12.02 -16.58
CA ALA A 156 8.61 -13.18 -17.43
C ALA A 156 8.34 -14.52 -16.73
N TYR A 157 8.53 -14.59 -15.41
CA TYR A 157 8.28 -15.80 -14.61
C TYR A 157 6.85 -15.89 -14.07
N THR A 158 6.32 -14.78 -13.55
CA THR A 158 5.08 -14.78 -12.78
C THR A 158 3.83 -14.52 -13.61
N ASN A 159 3.97 -14.02 -14.84
CA ASN A 159 2.85 -13.56 -15.68
C ASN A 159 1.75 -14.63 -15.87
N ARG A 160 2.13 -15.92 -15.98
CA ARG A 160 1.14 -17.00 -16.14
C ARG A 160 0.29 -17.18 -14.88
N ILE A 161 0.94 -17.14 -13.71
CA ILE A 161 0.29 -17.33 -12.41
C ILE A 161 -0.57 -16.11 -12.09
N MET A 162 -0.01 -14.89 -12.20
CA MET A 162 -0.69 -13.63 -11.90
C MET A 162 -1.93 -13.42 -12.77
N LYS A 163 -1.85 -13.74 -14.07
CA LYS A 163 -3.01 -13.68 -14.96
C LYS A 163 -4.08 -14.73 -14.64
N LYS A 164 -3.67 -15.94 -14.24
CA LYS A 164 -4.60 -17.02 -13.92
C LYS A 164 -5.32 -16.74 -12.59
N ILE A 165 -4.60 -16.33 -11.55
CA ILE A 165 -5.12 -16.15 -10.20
C ILE A 165 -5.80 -14.77 -10.06
N PHE A 166 -5.05 -13.68 -10.31
CA PHE A 166 -5.47 -12.32 -9.98
C PHE A 166 -5.98 -11.50 -11.17
N LYS A 167 -5.92 -12.05 -12.40
CA LYS A 167 -6.30 -11.31 -13.63
C LYS A 167 -5.48 -10.04 -13.90
N VAL A 168 -4.25 -9.98 -13.40
CA VAL A 168 -3.28 -8.89 -13.59
C VAL A 168 -2.02 -9.38 -14.30
N SER A 169 -1.21 -8.48 -14.85
CA SER A 169 0.07 -8.82 -15.45
C SER A 169 1.11 -9.19 -14.39
N GLY A 170 2.13 -9.97 -14.77
CA GLY A 170 3.23 -10.34 -13.87
C GLY A 170 4.07 -9.17 -13.37
N LYS A 171 3.95 -7.98 -13.98
CA LYS A 171 4.58 -6.73 -13.51
C LYS A 171 4.14 -6.34 -12.11
N VAL A 172 2.92 -6.73 -11.72
CA VAL A 172 2.35 -6.45 -10.40
C VAL A 172 2.95 -7.32 -9.29
N PHE A 173 3.67 -8.40 -9.63
CA PHE A 173 4.21 -9.32 -8.64
C PHE A 173 5.16 -8.66 -7.64
N LEU A 174 6.08 -7.81 -8.11
CA LEU A 174 6.96 -7.06 -7.20
C LEU A 174 6.17 -6.14 -6.28
N ASN A 175 5.14 -5.50 -6.81
CA ASN A 175 4.30 -4.64 -6.01
C ASN A 175 3.49 -5.42 -4.97
N PHE A 176 3.04 -6.62 -5.29
CA PHE A 176 2.44 -7.53 -4.31
C PHE A 176 3.38 -7.80 -3.13
N LEU A 177 4.68 -8.01 -3.39
CA LEU A 177 5.67 -8.17 -2.33
C LEU A 177 5.86 -6.88 -1.50
N VAL A 178 5.81 -5.70 -2.13
CA VAL A 178 5.90 -4.41 -1.42
C VAL A 178 4.72 -4.22 -0.47
N TYR A 179 3.48 -4.56 -0.87
CA TYR A 179 2.30 -4.51 0.00
C TYR A 179 2.45 -5.36 1.25
N ILE A 180 2.97 -6.58 1.09
CA ILE A 180 3.05 -7.56 2.17
C ILE A 180 4.24 -7.31 3.09
N LEU A 181 5.41 -6.97 2.53
CA LEU A 181 6.67 -6.92 3.29
C LEU A 181 7.04 -5.51 3.76
N VAL A 182 6.61 -4.46 3.08
CA VAL A 182 6.94 -3.09 3.46
C VAL A 182 5.74 -2.44 4.13
N ASN A 183 4.84 -1.84 3.34
CA ASN A 183 3.56 -1.33 3.82
C ASN A 183 2.60 -1.02 2.65
N ASN A 184 1.33 -0.76 2.99
CA ASN A 184 0.29 -0.44 2.03
C ASN A 184 0.56 0.86 1.27
N VAL A 185 1.14 1.88 1.93
CA VAL A 185 1.40 3.20 1.33
C VAL A 185 2.40 3.09 0.19
N CYS A 186 3.53 2.42 0.45
CA CYS A 186 4.55 2.15 -0.56
C CYS A 186 3.96 1.32 -1.72
N GLY A 187 3.12 0.32 -1.42
CA GLY A 187 2.45 -0.49 -2.43
C GLY A 187 1.52 0.32 -3.34
N VAL A 188 0.73 1.23 -2.77
CA VAL A 188 -0.14 2.15 -3.54
C VAL A 188 0.70 3.09 -4.40
N PHE A 189 1.80 3.64 -3.87
CA PHE A 189 2.70 4.50 -4.63
C PHE A 189 3.39 3.77 -5.80
N VAL A 190 3.88 2.55 -5.59
CA VAL A 190 4.43 1.72 -6.67
C VAL A 190 3.37 1.44 -7.74
N THR A 191 2.12 1.15 -7.35
CA THR A 191 1.01 0.98 -8.29
C THR A 191 0.76 2.24 -9.10
N TYR A 192 0.71 3.40 -8.43
CA TYR A 192 0.57 4.71 -9.06
C TYR A 192 1.67 4.93 -10.09
N LYS A 193 2.92 4.68 -9.73
CA LYS A 193 4.08 4.86 -10.61
C LYS A 193 4.00 3.96 -11.84
N LEU A 194 3.72 2.67 -11.65
CA LEU A 194 3.57 1.73 -12.76
C LEU A 194 2.39 2.10 -13.69
N TYR A 195 1.32 2.65 -13.14
CA TYR A 195 0.17 3.13 -13.92
C TYR A 195 0.52 4.41 -14.70
N LYS A 196 1.14 5.39 -14.05
CA LYS A 196 1.61 6.65 -14.67
C LYS A 196 2.59 6.40 -15.80
N ASP A 197 3.50 5.44 -15.64
CA ASP A 197 4.47 5.05 -16.68
C ASP A 197 3.84 4.18 -17.80
N GLY A 198 2.52 3.96 -17.76
CA GLY A 198 1.80 3.16 -18.75
C GLY A 198 2.15 1.67 -18.71
N LYS A 199 2.75 1.18 -17.63
CA LYS A 199 3.11 -0.24 -17.45
C LYS A 199 1.91 -1.09 -17.02
N LEU A 200 0.90 -0.48 -16.37
CA LEU A 200 -0.35 -1.12 -15.93
C LEU A 200 -1.57 -0.54 -16.64
N ARG A 201 -2.61 -1.37 -16.78
CA ARG A 201 -3.92 -0.97 -17.26
C ARG A 201 -4.77 -0.46 -16.09
N ARG A 202 -5.77 0.39 -16.34
CA ARG A 202 -6.72 0.89 -15.34
C ARG A 202 -7.32 -0.23 -14.48
N ARG A 203 -7.75 -1.33 -15.11
CA ARG A 203 -8.28 -2.49 -14.39
C ARG A 203 -7.24 -3.16 -13.49
N GLU A 204 -6.02 -3.36 -13.98
CA GLU A 204 -4.93 -3.96 -13.21
C GLU A 204 -4.57 -3.09 -12.01
N THR A 205 -4.53 -1.77 -12.19
CA THR A 205 -4.30 -0.79 -11.13
C THR A 205 -5.36 -0.89 -10.04
N ALA A 206 -6.65 -0.90 -10.42
CA ALA A 206 -7.77 -1.04 -9.49
C ALA A 206 -7.69 -2.36 -8.69
N ILE A 207 -7.45 -3.48 -9.38
CA ILE A 207 -7.28 -4.79 -8.72
C ILE A 207 -6.09 -4.75 -7.74
N THR A 208 -4.96 -4.18 -8.14
CA THR A 208 -3.77 -4.15 -7.29
C THR A 208 -4.01 -3.36 -6.01
N ILE A 209 -4.59 -2.16 -6.11
CA ILE A 209 -4.81 -1.29 -4.96
C ILE A 209 -5.84 -1.91 -4.00
N LEU A 210 -6.96 -2.40 -4.52
CA LEU A 210 -8.06 -2.86 -3.66
C LEU A 210 -7.85 -4.28 -3.13
N ASN A 211 -7.18 -5.15 -3.89
CA ASN A 211 -7.05 -6.55 -3.52
C ASN A 211 -5.77 -6.88 -2.75
N PHE A 212 -4.67 -6.14 -2.98
CA PHE A 212 -3.39 -6.43 -2.31
C PHE A 212 -3.19 -5.63 -1.03
N SER A 213 -4.14 -4.77 -0.67
CA SER A 213 -4.14 -4.10 0.62
C SER A 213 -4.37 -5.14 1.73
N VAL A 214 -3.32 -5.45 2.46
CA VAL A 214 -3.28 -6.39 3.59
C VAL A 214 -2.40 -5.82 4.69
N LEU A 215 -2.41 -6.44 5.86
CA LEU A 215 -1.49 -6.06 6.92
C LEU A 215 -0.05 -6.31 6.46
N SER A 216 0.86 -5.39 6.77
CA SER A 216 2.29 -5.57 6.51
C SER A 216 2.89 -6.56 7.50
N LEU A 217 4.07 -7.09 7.17
CA LEU A 217 4.76 -8.05 8.04
C LEU A 217 4.96 -7.50 9.46
N SER A 218 5.31 -6.22 9.60
CA SER A 218 5.45 -5.51 10.87
C SER A 218 4.19 -5.55 11.71
N LEU A 219 3.11 -4.98 11.20
CA LEU A 219 1.83 -4.96 11.91
C LEU A 219 1.25 -6.37 12.13
N THR A 220 1.61 -7.33 11.28
CA THR A 220 1.25 -8.74 11.50
C THR A 220 2.02 -9.33 12.67
N ASP A 221 3.29 -8.95 12.90
CA ASP A 221 4.05 -9.37 14.07
C ASP A 221 3.45 -8.80 15.35
N ASP A 222 3.09 -7.53 15.40
CA ASP A 222 2.41 -6.89 16.53
C ASP A 222 1.07 -7.58 16.85
N LEU A 223 0.29 -7.87 15.81
CA LEU A 223 -0.95 -8.61 15.93
C LEU A 223 -0.71 -10.00 16.53
N CYS A 224 0.28 -10.73 16.03
CA CYS A 224 0.63 -12.07 16.46
C CYS A 224 1.11 -12.12 17.91
N ASN A 225 1.85 -11.10 18.35
CA ASN A 225 2.27 -10.95 19.74
C ASN A 225 1.04 -10.82 20.68
N LYS A 226 0.00 -10.07 20.27
CA LYS A 226 -1.26 -9.95 21.04
C LYS A 226 -2.10 -11.23 21.05
N ILE A 227 -2.05 -12.03 19.99
CA ILE A 227 -2.79 -13.31 19.88
C ILE A 227 -2.01 -14.46 20.52
N ASN A 228 -0.70 -14.33 20.75
CA ASN A 228 0.24 -15.39 21.13
C ASN A 228 0.36 -16.50 20.07
N ILE A 229 0.50 -16.12 18.82
CA ILE A 229 0.73 -17.02 17.67
C ILE A 229 2.13 -16.76 17.10
N ILE A 230 2.72 -17.80 16.52
CA ILE A 230 3.97 -17.67 15.76
C ILE A 230 3.68 -16.89 14.46
N THR A 231 4.30 -15.73 14.28
CA THR A 231 4.12 -14.79 13.16
C THR A 231 4.17 -15.49 11.80
N ILE A 232 5.15 -16.36 11.57
CA ILE A 232 5.30 -17.07 10.30
C ILE A 232 4.08 -17.96 9.99
N LYS A 233 3.49 -18.63 11.00
CA LYS A 233 2.31 -19.48 10.78
C LYS A 233 1.10 -18.66 10.41
N PHE A 234 0.87 -17.55 11.11
CA PHE A 234 -0.23 -16.64 10.83
C PHE A 234 -0.06 -15.99 9.45
N PHE A 235 1.14 -15.54 9.12
CA PHE A 235 1.46 -14.91 7.84
C PHE A 235 1.24 -15.84 6.63
N ILE A 236 1.58 -17.12 6.75
CA ILE A 236 1.28 -18.12 5.70
C ILE A 236 -0.24 -18.27 5.53
N MET A 237 -0.99 -18.34 6.63
CA MET A 237 -2.45 -18.43 6.61
C MET A 237 -3.06 -17.18 5.97
N GLU A 238 -2.59 -16.00 6.33
CA GLU A 238 -3.00 -14.72 5.74
C GLU A 238 -2.81 -14.70 4.22
N ILE A 239 -1.63 -15.11 3.72
CA ILE A 239 -1.35 -15.18 2.28
C ILE A 239 -2.29 -16.16 1.57
N ILE A 240 -2.57 -17.32 2.16
CA ILE A 240 -3.47 -18.32 1.56
C ILE A 240 -4.88 -17.74 1.43
N ILE A 241 -5.42 -17.14 2.50
CA ILE A 241 -6.76 -16.55 2.49
C ILE A 241 -6.80 -15.36 1.52
N LEU A 242 -5.76 -14.54 1.50
CA LEU A 242 -5.63 -13.43 0.55
C LEU A 242 -5.71 -13.90 -0.91
N ILE A 243 -5.04 -14.99 -1.26
CA ILE A 243 -5.08 -15.56 -2.60
C ILE A 243 -6.51 -15.99 -2.96
N ILE A 244 -7.24 -16.61 -2.03
CA ILE A 244 -8.63 -17.03 -2.22
C ILE A 244 -9.54 -15.81 -2.43
N CYS A 245 -9.45 -14.81 -1.56
CA CYS A 245 -10.21 -13.57 -1.66
C CYS A 245 -9.98 -12.89 -3.01
N ASN A 246 -8.72 -12.71 -3.40
CA ASN A 246 -8.36 -12.03 -4.63
C ASN A 246 -8.75 -12.81 -5.88
N PHE A 247 -8.71 -14.14 -5.82
CA PHE A 247 -9.21 -14.99 -6.89
C PHE A 247 -10.68 -14.73 -7.17
N ILE A 248 -11.51 -14.58 -6.13
CA ILE A 248 -12.95 -14.35 -6.26
C ILE A 248 -13.22 -12.91 -6.68
N ILE A 249 -12.71 -11.91 -5.94
CA ILE A 249 -13.01 -10.47 -6.12
C ILE A 249 -12.56 -9.98 -7.50
N SER A 250 -11.42 -10.46 -8.02
CA SER A 250 -10.95 -10.07 -9.37
C SER A 250 -11.90 -10.46 -10.51
N ARG A 251 -12.91 -11.30 -10.25
CA ARG A 251 -13.88 -11.85 -11.22
C ARG A 251 -15.29 -11.31 -11.05
N ILE A 252 -15.55 -10.58 -9.96
CA ILE A 252 -16.86 -10.00 -9.64
C ILE A 252 -16.91 -8.52 -10.08
N TYR A 253 -18.08 -7.92 -10.08
CA TYR A 253 -18.30 -6.49 -10.20
C TYR A 253 -17.77 -5.82 -8.92
N PRO A 254 -17.11 -4.65 -8.93
CA PRO A 254 -16.91 -3.75 -10.06
C PRO A 254 -15.65 -4.04 -10.89
N LEU A 255 -14.69 -4.78 -10.36
CA LEU A 255 -13.36 -4.98 -10.96
C LEU A 255 -13.41 -5.69 -12.32
N LYS A 256 -14.36 -6.62 -12.51
CA LYS A 256 -14.54 -7.32 -13.79
C LYS A 256 -14.90 -6.36 -14.94
N LYS A 257 -15.72 -5.34 -14.68
CA LYS A 257 -16.22 -4.39 -15.69
C LYS A 257 -15.29 -3.21 -15.95
N LYS A 258 -14.22 -3.03 -15.15
CA LYS A 258 -13.29 -1.92 -15.29
C LYS A 258 -12.60 -1.91 -16.66
N LYS A 259 -12.44 -0.72 -17.26
CA LYS A 259 -11.81 -0.54 -18.58
C LYS A 259 -10.37 -1.06 -18.59
N GLN A 260 -9.97 -1.69 -19.71
CA GLN A 260 -8.62 -2.22 -19.92
C GLN A 260 -7.71 -1.21 -20.67
N SER A 261 -7.90 0.10 -20.45
CA SER A 261 -7.10 1.16 -21.05
C SER A 261 -5.83 1.39 -20.22
N TYR A 262 -4.75 1.79 -20.90
CA TYR A 262 -3.55 2.36 -20.26
C TYR A 262 -3.76 3.86 -20.06
N TYR A 263 -2.99 4.46 -19.15
CA TYR A 263 -3.00 5.92 -18.93
C TYR A 263 -2.48 6.66 -20.17
N PHE A 264 -1.35 6.21 -20.72
CA PHE A 264 -0.86 6.66 -22.02
C PHE A 264 -0.98 5.53 -23.05
N LYS A 265 -1.22 5.88 -24.32
CA LYS A 265 -1.10 4.94 -25.46
C LYS A 265 0.39 4.60 -25.65
N SER A 266 0.93 3.74 -24.81
CA SER A 266 2.28 3.23 -25.00
C SER A 266 2.26 2.08 -26.03
N ASN A 267 3.21 2.09 -26.96
CA ASN A 267 3.41 1.04 -27.97
C ASN A 267 3.95 -0.26 -27.34
N HIS A 268 3.43 -0.68 -26.16
CA HIS A 268 3.83 -1.93 -25.57
C HIS A 268 3.27 -3.11 -26.40
N LYS A 269 4.07 -3.58 -27.35
CA LYS A 269 3.79 -4.84 -28.08
C LYS A 269 3.74 -5.97 -27.06
N ASN A 270 2.56 -6.57 -26.87
CA ASN A 270 2.41 -7.84 -26.17
C ASN A 270 3.13 -8.93 -26.96
N VAL A 271 4.38 -9.19 -26.64
CA VAL A 271 5.13 -10.29 -27.28
C VAL A 271 4.94 -11.54 -26.45
N ASN A 272 4.17 -12.47 -26.99
CA ASN A 272 4.08 -13.84 -26.46
C ASN A 272 5.39 -14.59 -26.71
N CYS A 273 6.31 -14.56 -25.76
CA CYS A 273 7.59 -15.27 -25.89
C CYS A 273 7.52 -16.66 -25.26
N LYS A 274 7.58 -17.69 -26.12
CA LYS A 274 7.63 -19.10 -25.71
C LYS A 274 9.04 -19.64 -25.44
N ARG A 275 10.10 -18.94 -25.87
CA ARG A 275 11.53 -19.39 -25.72
C ARG A 275 12.41 -18.27 -25.17
N ASN A 276 13.33 -18.58 -24.25
CA ASN A 276 14.30 -17.67 -23.60
C ASN A 276 13.69 -16.44 -22.90
N LYS A 277 12.89 -16.68 -21.85
CA LYS A 277 12.17 -15.64 -21.09
C LYS A 277 13.08 -14.52 -20.58
N ILE A 278 14.25 -14.84 -20.05
CA ILE A 278 15.20 -13.88 -19.47
C ILE A 278 15.79 -12.96 -20.54
N ASN A 279 16.30 -13.52 -21.64
CA ASN A 279 16.91 -12.71 -22.70
C ASN A 279 15.90 -11.75 -23.33
N THR A 280 14.63 -12.17 -23.42
CA THR A 280 13.55 -11.31 -23.91
C THR A 280 13.20 -10.21 -22.90
N ALA A 281 13.20 -10.50 -21.61
CA ALA A 281 12.99 -9.53 -20.55
C ALA A 281 14.10 -8.47 -20.54
N ILE A 282 15.36 -8.90 -20.62
CA ILE A 282 16.52 -8.02 -20.70
C ILE A 282 16.47 -7.14 -21.95
N LYS A 283 16.07 -7.70 -23.10
CA LYS A 283 15.92 -6.93 -24.34
C LYS A 283 14.84 -5.84 -24.18
N ARG A 284 13.68 -6.16 -23.61
CA ARG A 284 12.61 -5.19 -23.32
C ARG A 284 13.07 -4.08 -22.39
N TYR A 285 13.85 -4.44 -21.37
CA TYR A 285 14.44 -3.45 -20.46
C TYR A 285 15.29 -2.45 -21.25
N TYR A 286 16.17 -2.90 -22.15
CA TYR A 286 17.01 -2.00 -22.95
C TYR A 286 16.20 -1.15 -23.95
N GLU A 287 15.13 -1.67 -24.50
CA GLU A 287 14.22 -0.94 -25.39
C GLU A 287 13.50 0.20 -24.65
N ASN A 288 13.20 0.02 -23.37
CA ASN A 288 12.44 0.96 -22.53
C ASN A 288 13.31 1.78 -21.56
N LYS A 289 14.64 1.54 -21.56
CA LYS A 289 15.55 2.15 -20.59
C LYS A 289 15.63 3.67 -20.75
N SER A 290 15.37 4.38 -19.65
CA SER A 290 15.71 5.81 -19.58
C SER A 290 17.24 6.00 -19.48
N ASN A 291 17.78 6.99 -20.21
CA ASN A 291 19.21 7.32 -20.16
C ASN A 291 19.60 8.15 -18.91
N LYS A 292 18.69 8.28 -17.95
CA LYS A 292 18.92 9.09 -16.74
C LYS A 292 19.92 8.42 -15.79
N LYS A 293 20.73 9.20 -15.09
CA LYS A 293 21.62 8.74 -14.04
C LYS A 293 20.80 8.30 -12.81
N LEU A 294 21.31 7.37 -12.01
CA LEU A 294 20.65 6.86 -10.81
C LEU A 294 20.17 7.99 -9.89
N LEU A 295 21.09 8.91 -9.52
CA LEU A 295 20.76 10.04 -8.63
C LEU A 295 19.62 10.90 -9.19
N SER A 296 19.61 11.19 -10.50
CA SER A 296 18.52 11.97 -11.10
C SER A 296 17.19 11.21 -11.11
N LEU A 297 17.22 9.88 -11.18
CA LEU A 297 16.03 9.04 -11.05
C LEU A 297 15.53 9.04 -9.60
N SER A 298 16.40 8.79 -8.63
CA SER A 298 16.01 8.81 -7.20
C SER A 298 15.44 10.16 -6.78
N LEU A 299 16.08 11.27 -7.18
CA LEU A 299 15.55 12.62 -6.93
C LEU A 299 14.22 12.87 -7.65
N SER A 300 14.03 12.36 -8.86
CA SER A 300 12.74 12.49 -9.54
C SER A 300 11.62 11.74 -8.86
N TYR A 301 11.89 10.56 -8.29
CA TYR A 301 10.92 9.79 -7.49
C TYR A 301 10.61 10.49 -6.17
N LEU A 302 11.63 10.99 -5.49
CA LEU A 302 11.46 11.78 -4.27
C LEU A 302 10.58 13.03 -4.51
N ASN A 303 10.86 13.79 -5.57
CA ASN A 303 10.05 14.94 -5.93
C ASN A 303 8.58 14.56 -6.20
N GLU A 304 8.33 13.44 -6.89
CA GLU A 304 6.96 12.97 -7.12
C GLU A 304 6.26 12.62 -5.79
N VAL A 305 6.97 11.99 -4.87
CA VAL A 305 6.43 11.68 -3.53
C VAL A 305 6.14 12.94 -2.76
N ILE A 306 7.04 13.91 -2.72
CA ILE A 306 6.82 15.20 -2.05
C ILE A 306 5.56 15.88 -2.60
N TYR A 307 5.37 15.93 -3.91
CA TYR A 307 4.16 16.48 -4.51
C TYR A 307 2.88 15.77 -4.08
N ILE A 308 2.93 14.45 -3.93
CA ILE A 308 1.79 13.65 -3.47
C ILE A 308 1.55 13.91 -1.98
N LEU A 309 2.59 13.93 -1.16
CA LEU A 309 2.48 14.17 0.29
C LEU A 309 1.91 15.55 0.61
N MET A 310 2.27 16.58 -0.15
CA MET A 310 1.71 17.93 0.03
C MET A 310 0.18 17.95 -0.07
N ASP A 311 -0.41 17.16 -0.97
CA ASP A 311 -1.87 17.12 -1.14
C ASP A 311 -2.51 16.04 -0.24
N LEU A 312 -1.78 14.98 0.09
CA LEU A 312 -2.26 13.81 0.81
C LEU A 312 -2.35 14.09 2.31
N ILE A 313 -1.31 14.65 2.92
CA ILE A 313 -1.23 14.91 4.37
C ILE A 313 -2.43 15.74 4.87
N PRO A 314 -2.70 16.95 4.33
CA PRO A 314 -3.83 17.75 4.83
C PRO A 314 -5.18 17.05 4.59
N THR A 315 -5.32 16.29 3.52
CA THR A 315 -6.55 15.56 3.23
C THR A 315 -6.78 14.40 4.20
N ILE A 316 -5.72 13.69 4.60
CA ILE A 316 -5.81 12.63 5.62
C ILE A 316 -6.22 13.22 6.97
N ILE A 317 -5.57 14.30 7.41
CA ILE A 317 -5.89 14.96 8.68
C ILE A 317 -7.37 15.39 8.70
N PHE A 318 -7.85 15.97 7.60
CA PHE A 318 -9.24 16.39 7.49
C PHE A 318 -10.23 15.22 7.55
N ILE A 319 -9.95 14.13 6.82
CA ILE A 319 -10.79 12.93 6.84
C ILE A 319 -10.75 12.27 8.22
N PHE A 320 -9.57 12.22 8.84
CA PHE A 320 -9.42 11.68 10.18
C PHE A 320 -10.23 12.46 11.22
N PHE A 321 -10.26 13.80 11.10
CA PHE A 321 -11.09 14.65 11.94
C PHE A 321 -12.60 14.34 11.75
N ILE A 322 -13.06 14.18 10.51
CA ILE A 322 -14.45 13.77 10.23
C ILE A 322 -14.75 12.42 10.88
N VAL A 323 -13.83 11.46 10.74
CA VAL A 323 -13.98 10.14 11.36
C VAL A 323 -14.04 10.25 12.88
N ASN A 324 -13.22 11.10 13.50
CA ASN A 324 -13.27 11.37 14.94
C ASN A 324 -14.64 11.89 15.38
N ILE A 325 -15.22 12.82 14.63
CA ILE A 325 -16.59 13.31 14.92
C ILE A 325 -17.60 12.16 14.84
N ILE A 326 -17.54 11.36 13.79
CA ILE A 326 -18.45 10.22 13.59
C ILE A 326 -18.29 9.20 14.73
N TYR A 327 -17.07 8.93 15.16
CA TYR A 327 -16.76 8.00 16.25
C TYR A 327 -17.31 8.49 17.60
N ASN A 328 -17.29 9.79 17.85
CA ASN A 328 -17.77 10.39 19.09
C ASN A 328 -19.31 10.57 19.12
N ILE A 329 -20.04 10.26 18.04
CA ILE A 329 -21.50 10.27 18.02
C ILE A 329 -22.01 8.83 18.30
N PRO A 330 -22.48 8.52 19.54
CA PRO A 330 -22.84 7.15 19.91
C PRO A 330 -23.90 6.54 18.97
N PHE A 331 -24.92 7.31 18.62
CA PHE A 331 -26.00 6.85 17.74
C PHE A 331 -25.52 6.36 16.37
N ILE A 332 -24.52 7.04 15.78
CA ILE A 332 -23.98 6.66 14.47
C ILE A 332 -23.14 5.39 14.61
N MET A 333 -22.25 5.33 15.62
CA MET A 333 -21.41 4.15 15.84
C MET A 333 -22.22 2.92 16.22
N GLU A 334 -23.24 3.06 17.07
CA GLU A 334 -24.17 1.98 17.39
C GLU A 334 -24.93 1.49 16.15
N SER A 335 -25.37 2.39 15.29
CA SER A 335 -26.07 2.05 14.06
C SER A 335 -25.16 1.25 13.09
N ILE A 336 -23.91 1.69 12.91
CA ILE A 336 -22.92 1.00 12.08
C ILE A 336 -22.59 -0.37 12.70
N ASN A 337 -22.38 -0.42 14.02
CA ASN A 337 -22.09 -1.67 14.73
C ASN A 337 -23.28 -2.65 14.65
N ASN A 338 -24.51 -2.18 14.77
CA ASN A 338 -25.70 -3.02 14.63
C ASN A 338 -25.81 -3.61 13.22
N LEU A 339 -25.57 -2.82 12.16
CA LEU A 339 -25.59 -3.31 10.79
C LEU A 339 -24.52 -4.38 10.54
N THR A 340 -23.28 -4.13 10.97
CA THR A 340 -22.19 -5.12 10.84
C THR A 340 -22.41 -6.34 11.71
N ASN A 341 -23.01 -6.17 12.91
CA ASN A 341 -23.33 -7.25 13.81
C ASN A 341 -24.42 -8.17 13.26
N ILE A 342 -25.47 -7.63 12.66
CA ILE A 342 -26.51 -8.43 11.97
C ILE A 342 -25.85 -9.32 10.91
N PHE A 343 -24.90 -8.77 10.17
CA PHE A 343 -24.20 -9.53 9.14
C PHE A 343 -23.28 -10.61 9.74
N VAL A 344 -22.48 -10.29 10.77
CA VAL A 344 -21.56 -11.25 11.40
C VAL A 344 -22.32 -12.34 12.15
N SER A 345 -23.43 -12.00 12.84
CA SER A 345 -24.28 -12.95 13.56
C SER A 345 -25.01 -13.93 12.66
N ALA A 346 -25.34 -13.51 11.42
CA ALA A 346 -25.95 -14.40 10.43
C ALA A 346 -25.06 -15.61 10.08
N PHE A 347 -23.76 -15.51 10.32
CA PHE A 347 -22.80 -16.62 10.19
C PHE A 347 -22.53 -17.37 11.51
N ASN A 348 -23.29 -17.11 12.57
CA ASN A 348 -23.14 -17.75 13.89
C ASN A 348 -21.72 -17.67 14.45
N LEU A 349 -20.99 -16.58 14.18
CA LEU A 349 -19.68 -16.37 14.75
C LEU A 349 -19.78 -15.98 16.24
N PRO A 350 -18.89 -16.50 17.12
CA PRO A 350 -18.90 -16.20 18.54
C PRO A 350 -18.56 -14.72 18.77
N ASN A 351 -19.19 -14.11 19.80
CA ASN A 351 -18.96 -12.71 20.17
C ASN A 351 -19.08 -11.71 18.98
N SER A 352 -20.14 -11.88 18.18
CA SER A 352 -20.39 -11.09 16.99
C SER A 352 -20.30 -9.56 17.19
N ASN A 353 -20.71 -9.05 18.37
CA ASN A 353 -20.60 -7.64 18.75
C ASN A 353 -19.15 -7.16 18.83
N LEU A 354 -18.24 -7.96 19.39
CA LEU A 354 -16.81 -7.61 19.47
C LEU A 354 -16.19 -7.64 18.07
N ILE A 355 -16.50 -8.67 17.28
CA ILE A 355 -15.99 -8.81 15.92
C ILE A 355 -16.45 -7.63 15.06
N SER A 356 -17.73 -7.25 15.11
CA SER A 356 -18.26 -6.12 14.33
C SER A 356 -17.64 -4.79 14.72
N ASN A 357 -17.44 -4.54 16.01
CA ASN A 357 -16.76 -3.32 16.47
C ASN A 357 -15.33 -3.23 15.91
N ILE A 358 -14.56 -4.32 15.99
CA ILE A 358 -13.18 -4.35 15.49
C ILE A 358 -13.14 -4.24 13.95
N ILE A 359 -14.08 -4.86 13.22
CA ILE A 359 -14.20 -4.67 11.76
C ILE A 359 -14.37 -3.18 11.44
N ASN A 360 -15.25 -2.49 12.16
CA ASN A 360 -15.51 -1.08 11.91
C ASN A 360 -14.30 -0.21 12.24
N LEU A 361 -13.59 -0.48 13.34
CA LEU A 361 -12.33 0.20 13.66
C LEU A 361 -11.26 -0.01 12.59
N ASN A 362 -11.16 -1.23 12.06
CA ASN A 362 -10.18 -1.57 11.03
C ASN A 362 -10.43 -0.86 9.68
N LEU A 363 -11.67 -0.49 9.37
CA LEU A 363 -11.96 0.34 8.20
C LEU A 363 -11.36 1.76 8.31
N PHE A 364 -11.13 2.24 9.52
CA PHE A 364 -10.49 3.52 9.78
C PHE A 364 -8.97 3.38 9.94
N SER A 365 -8.54 2.49 10.83
CA SER A 365 -7.13 2.22 11.10
C SER A 365 -6.92 0.79 11.58
N SER A 366 -5.97 0.08 10.95
CA SER A 366 -5.57 -1.27 11.39
C SER A 366 -4.88 -1.24 12.75
N ILE A 367 -4.15 -0.16 13.07
CA ILE A 367 -3.49 0.02 14.36
C ILE A 367 -4.53 0.10 15.47
N LEU A 368 -5.58 0.92 15.30
CA LEU A 368 -6.72 0.99 16.24
C LEU A 368 -7.34 -0.39 16.49
N ALA A 369 -7.57 -1.13 15.42
CA ALA A 369 -8.15 -2.46 15.51
C ALA A 369 -7.24 -3.42 16.29
N ILE A 370 -5.92 -3.37 16.08
CA ILE A 370 -4.94 -4.18 16.82
C ILE A 370 -4.92 -3.79 18.31
N GLU A 371 -4.94 -2.49 18.63
CA GLU A 371 -4.93 -2.02 20.02
C GLU A 371 -6.20 -2.37 20.77
N SER A 372 -7.35 -2.34 20.10
CA SER A 372 -8.65 -2.67 20.67
C SER A 372 -8.89 -4.19 20.86
N MET A 373 -7.90 -5.04 20.55
CA MET A 373 -8.04 -6.48 20.70
C MET A 373 -8.29 -6.90 22.14
N PRO A 374 -9.32 -7.76 22.38
CA PRO A 374 -9.63 -8.24 23.73
C PRO A 374 -8.56 -9.22 24.23
N GLN A 375 -7.91 -8.91 25.35
CA GLN A 375 -6.87 -9.77 25.93
C GLN A 375 -7.45 -11.03 26.57
N ASN A 376 -8.64 -10.97 27.16
CA ASN A 376 -9.27 -12.05 27.94
C ASN A 376 -10.24 -12.93 27.13
N SER A 377 -10.15 -12.96 25.80
CA SER A 377 -11.03 -13.80 24.97
C SER A 377 -10.39 -15.14 24.62
N TYR A 378 -11.25 -16.13 24.27
CA TYR A 378 -10.78 -17.44 23.80
C TYR A 378 -9.88 -17.30 22.57
N TYR A 379 -8.88 -18.18 22.47
CA TYR A 379 -7.92 -18.19 21.38
C TYR A 379 -8.54 -18.14 19.97
N ILE A 380 -9.63 -18.92 19.75
CA ILE A 380 -10.30 -18.96 18.45
C ILE A 380 -10.93 -17.60 18.08
N ILE A 381 -11.45 -16.86 19.07
CA ILE A 381 -12.03 -15.53 18.85
C ILE A 381 -10.93 -14.54 18.47
N LYS A 382 -9.80 -14.57 19.19
CA LYS A 382 -8.63 -13.75 18.85
C LYS A 382 -8.12 -14.04 17.45
N LEU A 383 -8.09 -15.32 17.05
CA LEU A 383 -7.65 -15.74 15.73
C LEU A 383 -8.62 -15.24 14.64
N ILE A 384 -9.93 -15.35 14.85
CA ILE A 384 -10.95 -14.84 13.93
C ILE A 384 -10.81 -13.33 13.77
N ILE A 385 -10.71 -12.60 14.87
CA ILE A 385 -10.49 -11.15 14.89
C ILE A 385 -9.20 -10.80 14.14
N GLY A 386 -8.11 -11.52 14.41
CA GLY A 386 -6.85 -11.34 13.70
C GLY A 386 -6.97 -11.51 12.19
N ILE A 387 -7.71 -12.50 11.71
CA ILE A 387 -7.98 -12.69 10.27
C ILE A 387 -8.73 -11.49 9.68
N PHE A 388 -9.72 -10.94 10.39
CA PHE A 388 -10.43 -9.74 9.94
C PHE A 388 -9.52 -8.53 9.87
N ILE A 389 -8.68 -8.30 10.90
CA ILE A 389 -7.74 -7.18 10.92
C ILE A 389 -6.74 -7.31 9.76
N ALA A 390 -6.13 -8.49 9.59
CA ALA A 390 -5.09 -8.70 8.60
C ALA A 390 -5.60 -8.55 7.16
N LEU A 391 -6.80 -9.05 6.87
CA LEU A 391 -7.29 -9.13 5.50
C LEU A 391 -8.25 -8.00 5.10
N GLN A 392 -8.96 -7.34 6.01
CA GLN A 392 -9.86 -6.23 5.71
C GLN A 392 -9.14 -4.88 5.70
N CYS A 393 -7.88 -4.85 5.33
CA CYS A 393 -7.00 -3.68 5.40
C CYS A 393 -7.27 -2.64 4.29
N ILE A 394 -8.56 -2.38 3.95
CA ILE A 394 -8.95 -1.26 3.10
C ILE A 394 -9.13 -0.04 4.00
N ASN A 395 -8.01 0.62 4.29
CA ASN A 395 -7.98 1.79 5.16
C ASN A 395 -8.53 3.02 4.41
N PHE A 396 -9.74 3.43 4.76
CA PHE A 396 -10.42 4.55 4.07
C PHE A 396 -9.71 5.88 4.32
N CYS A 397 -9.16 6.09 5.51
CA CYS A 397 -8.46 7.33 5.85
C CYS A 397 -7.23 7.58 4.97
N LEU A 398 -6.59 6.53 4.49
CA LEU A 398 -5.41 6.62 3.64
C LEU A 398 -5.75 6.49 2.15
N LEU A 399 -6.62 5.54 1.80
CA LEU A 399 -6.86 5.18 0.41
C LEU A 399 -7.67 6.25 -0.34
N ILE A 400 -8.68 6.83 0.30
CA ILE A 400 -9.53 7.86 -0.33
C ILE A 400 -8.74 9.12 -0.67
N PRO A 401 -7.93 9.71 0.25
CA PRO A 401 -7.08 10.86 -0.07
C PRO A 401 -6.09 10.56 -1.18
N PHE A 402 -5.44 9.39 -1.12
CA PHE A 402 -4.45 9.00 -2.12
C PHE A 402 -5.06 8.90 -3.52
N ILE A 403 -6.24 8.31 -3.64
CA ILE A 403 -6.93 8.20 -4.94
C ILE A 403 -7.36 9.57 -5.44
N LYS A 404 -7.89 10.45 -4.57
CA LYS A 404 -8.27 11.81 -4.96
C LYS A 404 -7.08 12.67 -5.40
N GLY A 405 -5.94 12.53 -4.72
CA GLY A 405 -4.69 13.24 -5.06
C GLY A 405 -3.91 12.64 -6.24
N SER A 406 -4.36 11.52 -6.80
CA SER A 406 -3.65 10.80 -7.85
C SER A 406 -4.44 10.72 -9.16
N ILE A 407 -3.75 10.26 -10.23
CA ILE A 407 -4.36 9.99 -11.55
C ILE A 407 -5.17 8.69 -11.59
N ILE A 408 -5.33 8.01 -10.45
CA ILE A 408 -6.00 6.71 -10.37
C ILE A 408 -7.51 6.91 -10.40
N GLU A 409 -8.17 6.29 -11.36
CA GLU A 409 -9.61 6.42 -11.58
C GLU A 409 -10.37 5.32 -10.83
N LEU A 410 -10.52 5.51 -9.50
CA LEU A 410 -11.38 4.71 -8.63
C LEU A 410 -12.43 5.62 -8.00
N THR A 411 -13.68 5.15 -7.96
CA THR A 411 -14.76 5.83 -7.26
C THR A 411 -14.91 5.30 -5.84
N ILE A 412 -15.40 6.14 -4.93
CA ILE A 412 -15.66 5.73 -3.53
C ILE A 412 -16.64 4.56 -3.50
N GLY A 413 -17.66 4.55 -4.37
CA GLY A 413 -18.62 3.45 -4.47
C GLY A 413 -17.95 2.12 -4.86
N GLU A 414 -16.96 2.13 -5.75
CA GLU A 414 -16.21 0.92 -6.11
C GLU A 414 -15.37 0.40 -4.92
N ILE A 415 -14.79 1.30 -4.12
CA ILE A 415 -14.03 0.94 -2.91
C ILE A 415 -14.95 0.28 -1.88
N LEU A 416 -16.13 0.89 -1.61
CA LEU A 416 -17.12 0.37 -0.66
C LEU A 416 -17.65 -1.01 -1.08
N ILE A 417 -17.97 -1.19 -2.37
CA ILE A 417 -18.45 -2.48 -2.89
C ILE A 417 -17.39 -3.56 -2.70
N VAL A 418 -16.11 -3.29 -3.06
CA VAL A 418 -15.01 -4.26 -2.90
C VAL A 418 -14.74 -4.54 -1.42
N ALA A 419 -14.83 -3.54 -0.55
CA ALA A 419 -14.68 -3.72 0.89
C ALA A 419 -15.78 -4.67 1.43
N PHE A 420 -17.03 -4.49 0.99
CA PHE A 420 -18.14 -5.35 1.37
C PHE A 420 -17.99 -6.78 0.82
N GLU A 421 -17.62 -6.94 -0.46
CA GLU A 421 -17.35 -8.26 -1.04
C GLU A 421 -16.25 -9.00 -0.27
N ARG A 422 -15.19 -8.30 0.11
CA ARG A 422 -14.08 -8.84 0.87
C ARG A 422 -14.54 -9.27 2.26
N LEU A 423 -15.35 -8.44 2.93
CA LEU A 423 -15.97 -8.78 4.21
C LEU A 423 -16.78 -10.07 4.11
N CYS A 424 -17.64 -10.22 3.10
CA CYS A 424 -18.44 -11.42 2.89
C CYS A 424 -17.59 -12.69 2.75
N ILE A 425 -16.48 -12.60 2.00
CA ILE A 425 -15.61 -13.77 1.79
C ILE A 425 -14.86 -14.12 3.07
N ILE A 426 -14.35 -13.12 3.81
CA ILE A 426 -13.63 -13.34 5.06
C ILE A 426 -14.57 -13.94 6.11
N THR A 427 -15.79 -13.42 6.29
CA THR A 427 -16.77 -13.97 7.23
C THR A 427 -17.12 -15.42 6.89
N PHE A 428 -17.27 -15.76 5.61
CA PHE A 428 -17.50 -17.14 5.20
C PHE A 428 -16.33 -18.08 5.54
N ILE A 429 -15.10 -17.62 5.34
CA ILE A 429 -13.89 -18.39 5.68
C ILE A 429 -13.79 -18.55 7.21
N CYS A 430 -14.06 -17.50 7.97
CA CYS A 430 -14.07 -17.55 9.44
C CYS A 430 -15.16 -18.49 9.98
N PHE A 431 -16.33 -18.52 9.34
CA PHE A 431 -17.39 -19.48 9.66
C PHE A 431 -16.91 -20.94 9.46
N ILE A 432 -16.27 -21.24 8.34
CA ILE A 432 -15.74 -22.59 8.09
C ILE A 432 -14.66 -22.95 9.13
N THR A 433 -13.73 -22.04 9.42
CA THR A 433 -12.65 -22.27 10.39
C THR A 433 -13.19 -22.48 11.82
N TYR A 434 -14.22 -21.71 12.21
CA TYR A 434 -14.87 -21.86 13.51
C TYR A 434 -15.58 -23.20 13.65
N ASN A 435 -16.41 -23.59 12.66
CA ASN A 435 -17.11 -24.89 12.71
C ASN A 435 -16.15 -26.07 12.70
N PHE A 436 -15.04 -25.97 11.95
CA PHE A 436 -14.01 -27.01 11.97
C PHE A 436 -13.35 -27.14 13.34
N TYR A 437 -13.08 -26.00 13.99
CA TYR A 437 -12.53 -25.98 15.35
C TYR A 437 -13.49 -26.57 16.39
N CYS A 438 -14.80 -26.31 16.28
CA CYS A 438 -15.81 -26.85 17.17
C CYS A 438 -16.08 -28.36 16.96
N ALA A 439 -15.71 -28.89 15.79
CA ALA A 439 -15.91 -30.32 15.44
C ALA A 439 -14.74 -31.21 15.87
N ILE A 440 -13.59 -30.62 16.23
CA ILE A 440 -12.40 -31.30 16.81
C ILE A 440 -12.47 -31.24 18.34
#